data_00c740bcf10446a7881ae199f19cbf9c
#
_entry.id   00c740bcf10446a7881ae199f19cbf9c
#
_cell.length_a   1.000
_cell.length_b   1.000
_cell.length_c   1.000
_cell.angle_alpha   90.00
_cell.angle_beta   90.00
_cell.angle_gamma   90.00
#
_symmetry.space_group_name_H-M   'P 1'
#
loop_
_entity.id
_entity.type
_entity.pdbx_description
1 polymer ?
#
loop_
_entity_poly.entity_id
_entity_poly.type
_entity_poly.pdbx_seq_one_letter_code
_entity_poly.pdbx_strand_id
1 'polypeptide(L)'
;VIASCAGSPASEDTPILRMSLERNPQAPSLARAAVAGFSDRAEISSHDLETLSLLVSELVSNAVLHSDAPRPNGIELCARVLSPGAIRVEVIDRGSGFSATPRDPTRPLGGFGLYLVDKQATRWGVDSQDGTRVWFELVGPASD
;
A
#
# COMPACT_ATOMS: atom_id res chain seq x y z
N VAL A 1 11.75 -14.28 9.14
CA VAL A 1 11.89 -13.54 7.91
C VAL A 1 10.57 -13.44 7.21
N ILE A 2 10.33 -12.32 6.79
CA ILE A 2 9.03 -12.07 6.25
C ILE A 2 9.15 -11.68 4.81
N ALA A 3 8.40 -12.35 4.00
CA ALA A 3 8.30 -11.94 2.65
C ALA A 3 7.47 -10.68 2.62
N SER A 4 8.11 -9.57 2.53
CA SER A 4 7.44 -8.30 2.57
C SER A 4 6.49 -8.15 1.41
N CYS A 5 6.95 -8.47 0.24
CA CYS A 5 6.11 -8.40 -0.95
C CYS A 5 5.69 -9.80 -1.32
N ALA A 6 4.43 -10.07 -1.18
CA ALA A 6 3.91 -11.39 -1.45
C ALA A 6 4.11 -11.77 -2.91
N GLY A 7 4.46 -13.02 -3.12
CA GLY A 7 4.64 -13.54 -4.46
C GLY A 7 6.03 -13.28 -5.02
N SER A 8 6.34 -13.94 -6.09
CA SER A 8 7.62 -13.80 -6.75
C SER A 8 7.57 -12.72 -7.80
N PRO A 9 8.65 -12.00 -7.99
CA PRO A 9 8.69 -11.05 -9.10
C PRO A 9 8.60 -11.78 -10.42
N ALA A 10 8.00 -11.11 -11.40
CA ALA A 10 7.84 -11.68 -12.71
C ALA A 10 9.19 -11.91 -13.41
N SER A 11 10.15 -11.05 -13.13
CA SER A 11 11.50 -11.18 -13.65
C SER A 11 12.43 -10.39 -12.75
N GLU A 12 13.72 -10.64 -12.89
CA GLU A 12 14.70 -9.91 -12.11
C GLU A 12 14.75 -8.44 -12.47
N ASP A 13 14.31 -8.10 -13.66
CA ASP A 13 14.32 -6.73 -14.12
C ASP A 13 13.05 -5.97 -13.78
N THR A 14 12.08 -6.65 -13.21
CA THR A 14 10.83 -6.01 -12.85
C THR A 14 11.04 -5.05 -11.69
N PRO A 15 10.66 -3.77 -11.83
CA PRO A 15 10.85 -2.84 -10.73
C PRO A 15 10.10 -3.26 -9.48
N ILE A 16 10.77 -3.12 -8.35
CA ILE A 16 10.19 -3.39 -7.04
C ILE A 16 10.58 -2.25 -6.12
N LEU A 17 9.64 -1.80 -5.33
CA LEU A 17 9.89 -0.85 -4.28
C LEU A 17 9.70 -1.54 -2.94
N ARG A 18 10.67 -1.40 -2.06
CA ARG A 18 10.55 -1.83 -0.67
C ARG A 18 11.13 -0.75 0.20
N MET A 19 10.40 -0.34 1.21
CA MET A 19 10.96 0.60 2.16
C MET A 19 10.30 0.45 3.51
N SER A 20 11.05 0.79 4.54
CA SER A 20 10.53 0.86 5.90
C SER A 20 10.28 2.31 6.23
N LEU A 21 9.17 2.57 6.90
CA LEU A 21 8.78 3.90 7.29
C LEU A 21 8.61 3.94 8.79
N GLU A 22 9.06 5.00 9.40
CA GLU A 22 8.77 5.21 10.80
C GLU A 22 7.32 5.65 10.96
N ARG A 23 6.77 5.32 12.09
CA ARG A 23 5.38 5.63 12.40
C ARG A 23 5.28 7.06 12.89
N ASN A 24 5.33 7.99 11.95
CA ASN A 24 5.26 9.41 12.26
C ASN A 24 4.53 10.17 11.16
N PRO A 25 4.21 11.45 11.39
CA PRO A 25 3.42 12.21 10.40
C PRO A 25 4.10 12.41 9.06
N GLN A 26 5.40 12.21 8.95
CA GLN A 26 6.10 12.36 7.69
C GLN A 26 6.00 11.12 6.81
N ALA A 27 5.56 9.99 7.36
CA ALA A 27 5.53 8.74 6.62
C ALA A 27 4.75 8.84 5.30
N PRO A 28 3.55 9.43 5.28
CA PRO A 28 2.83 9.51 4.00
C PRO A 28 3.58 10.29 2.92
N SER A 29 4.25 11.37 3.28
CA SER A 29 5.05 12.14 2.34
C SER A 29 6.21 11.35 1.78
N LEU A 30 6.89 10.62 2.65
CA LEU A 30 8.02 9.80 2.23
C LEU A 30 7.55 8.68 1.32
N ALA A 31 6.39 8.11 1.62
CA ALA A 31 5.82 7.07 0.78
C ALA A 31 5.48 7.61 -0.61
N ARG A 32 4.89 8.78 -0.69
CA ARG A 32 4.56 9.39 -1.97
C ARG A 32 5.81 9.64 -2.81
N ALA A 33 6.87 10.13 -2.17
CA ALA A 33 8.12 10.38 -2.89
C ALA A 33 8.72 9.09 -3.42
N ALA A 34 8.68 8.03 -2.64
CA ALA A 34 9.20 6.74 -3.06
C ALA A 34 8.40 6.17 -4.23
N VAL A 35 7.08 6.34 -4.17
CA VAL A 35 6.20 5.84 -5.22
C VAL A 35 6.43 6.62 -6.52
N ALA A 36 6.71 7.91 -6.43
CA ALA A 36 7.02 8.69 -7.62
C ALA A 36 8.27 8.17 -8.31
N GLY A 37 9.32 7.86 -7.54
CA GLY A 37 10.53 7.28 -8.12
C GLY A 37 10.29 5.89 -8.70
N PHE A 38 9.49 5.09 -8.01
CA PHE A 38 9.12 3.77 -8.51
C PHE A 38 8.35 3.89 -9.82
N SER A 39 7.45 4.86 -9.90
CA SER A 39 6.63 5.05 -11.10
C SER A 39 7.46 5.39 -12.33
N ASP A 40 8.53 6.15 -12.15
CA ASP A 40 9.44 6.43 -13.26
C ASP A 40 10.09 5.16 -13.78
N ARG A 41 10.57 4.32 -12.86
CA ARG A 41 11.21 3.06 -13.25
C ARG A 41 10.22 2.08 -13.85
N ALA A 42 9.00 2.11 -13.40
CA ALA A 42 7.97 1.17 -13.82
C ALA A 42 7.17 1.68 -15.02
N GLU A 43 7.47 2.86 -15.51
CA GLU A 43 6.81 3.45 -16.66
C GLU A 43 5.31 3.58 -16.47
N ILE A 44 4.94 4.07 -15.30
CA ILE A 44 3.54 4.27 -14.95
C ILE A 44 3.09 5.64 -15.43
N SER A 45 1.88 5.71 -15.98
CA SER A 45 1.36 6.97 -16.51
C SER A 45 1.15 7.99 -15.40
N SER A 46 1.10 9.26 -15.78
CA SER A 46 0.85 10.34 -14.81
C SER A 46 -0.49 10.16 -14.11
N HIS A 47 -1.49 9.74 -14.85
CA HIS A 47 -2.81 9.53 -14.28
C HIS A 47 -2.79 8.42 -13.23
N ASP A 48 -2.15 7.32 -13.55
CA ASP A 48 -2.06 6.21 -12.60
C ASP A 48 -1.20 6.59 -11.41
N LEU A 49 -0.18 7.42 -11.61
CA LEU A 49 0.64 7.89 -10.51
C LEU A 49 -0.17 8.73 -9.54
N GLU A 50 -1.06 9.57 -10.02
CA GLU A 50 -1.92 10.36 -9.13
C GLU A 50 -2.76 9.46 -8.24
N THR A 51 -3.40 8.46 -8.83
CA THR A 51 -4.21 7.51 -8.08
C THR A 51 -3.35 6.72 -7.11
N LEU A 52 -2.23 6.21 -7.59
CA LEU A 52 -1.31 5.42 -6.78
C LEU A 52 -0.82 6.23 -5.58
N SER A 53 -0.43 7.47 -5.78
CA SER A 53 0.05 8.33 -4.70
C SER A 53 -1.03 8.60 -3.68
N LEU A 54 -2.24 8.82 -4.13
CA LEU A 54 -3.36 9.05 -3.22
C LEU A 54 -3.61 7.81 -2.36
N LEU A 55 -3.71 6.65 -2.97
CA LEU A 55 -4.04 5.45 -2.23
C LEU A 55 -2.92 5.04 -1.28
N VAL A 56 -1.68 5.16 -1.70
CA VAL A 56 -0.53 4.87 -0.83
C VAL A 56 -0.53 5.82 0.36
N SER A 57 -0.74 7.10 0.11
CA SER A 57 -0.77 8.09 1.17
C SER A 57 -1.85 7.77 2.21
N GLU A 58 -3.02 7.37 1.74
CA GLU A 58 -4.12 7.04 2.64
C GLU A 58 -3.84 5.79 3.46
N LEU A 59 -3.28 4.76 2.83
CA LEU A 59 -2.97 3.54 3.56
C LEU A 59 -1.88 3.77 4.59
N VAL A 60 -0.86 4.53 4.25
CA VAL A 60 0.21 4.82 5.19
C VAL A 60 -0.30 5.70 6.32
N SER A 61 -1.14 6.68 6.01
CA SER A 61 -1.75 7.52 7.05
C SER A 61 -2.58 6.67 8.01
N ASN A 62 -3.35 5.74 7.48
CA ASN A 62 -4.13 4.84 8.33
C ASN A 62 -3.23 4.04 9.25
N ALA A 63 -2.13 3.52 8.73
CA ALA A 63 -1.22 2.74 9.56
C ALA A 63 -0.60 3.60 10.66
N VAL A 64 -0.29 4.85 10.37
CA VAL A 64 0.27 5.76 11.37
C VAL A 64 -0.75 6.11 12.43
N LEU A 65 -1.99 6.41 12.01
CA LEU A 65 -2.99 6.96 12.92
C LEU A 65 -3.73 5.91 13.72
N HIS A 66 -3.92 4.73 13.14
CA HIS A 66 -4.82 3.75 13.74
C HIS A 66 -4.14 2.51 14.28
N SER A 67 -2.84 2.48 14.27
CA SER A 67 -2.13 1.35 14.82
C SER A 67 -1.86 1.59 16.30
N ASP A 68 -2.16 0.58 17.11
CA ASP A 68 -1.83 0.60 18.52
C ASP A 68 -0.46 0.01 18.79
N ALA A 69 0.29 -0.29 17.76
CA ALA A 69 1.56 -0.94 17.94
C ALA A 69 2.53 -0.03 18.69
N PRO A 70 3.21 -0.58 19.67
CA PRO A 70 4.24 0.21 20.33
C PRO A 70 5.38 0.47 19.35
N ARG A 71 6.02 1.59 19.53
CA ARG A 71 7.26 1.82 18.83
C ARG A 71 8.29 0.81 19.34
N PRO A 72 9.21 0.37 18.57
CA PRO A 72 9.66 0.91 17.29
C PRO A 72 9.11 0.19 16.06
N ASN A 73 8.04 -0.55 16.20
CA ASN A 73 7.50 -1.27 15.05
C ASN A 73 7.14 -0.28 13.95
N GLY A 74 7.72 -0.49 12.80
CA GLY A 74 7.52 0.40 11.68
C GLY A 74 6.46 -0.09 10.73
N ILE A 75 6.37 0.62 9.64
CA ILE A 75 5.47 0.30 8.56
C ILE A 75 6.33 -0.08 7.38
N GLU A 76 5.95 -1.12 6.66
CA GLU A 76 6.67 -1.52 5.46
C GLU A 76 5.81 -1.25 4.25
N LEU A 77 6.40 -0.63 3.25
CA LEU A 77 5.73 -0.34 1.98
C LEU A 77 6.38 -1.17 0.88
N CYS A 78 5.57 -1.88 0.14
CA CYS A 78 6.03 -2.63 -1.01
C CYS A 78 5.19 -2.29 -2.22
N ALA A 79 5.84 -2.16 -3.36
CA ALA A 79 5.12 -2.01 -4.63
C ALA A 79 5.85 -2.81 -5.70
N ARG A 80 5.11 -3.45 -6.57
CA ARG A 80 5.70 -4.18 -7.67
C ARG A 80 4.78 -4.20 -8.87
N VAL A 81 5.38 -4.39 -10.01
CA VAL A 81 4.64 -4.52 -11.27
C VAL A 81 4.24 -5.98 -11.43
N LEU A 82 2.96 -6.22 -11.65
CA LEU A 82 2.46 -7.57 -11.88
C LEU A 82 2.54 -7.94 -13.36
N SER A 83 2.23 -6.98 -14.20
CA SER A 83 2.28 -7.11 -15.65
C SER A 83 2.26 -5.69 -16.19
N PRO A 84 2.49 -5.50 -17.47
CA PRO A 84 2.45 -4.13 -18.01
C PRO A 84 1.12 -3.45 -17.67
N GLY A 85 1.21 -2.31 -17.00
CA GLY A 85 0.04 -1.56 -16.60
C GLY A 85 -0.64 -2.02 -15.33
N ALA A 86 -0.12 -3.05 -14.67
CA ALA A 86 -0.73 -3.56 -13.44
C ALA A 86 0.28 -3.49 -12.30
N ILE A 87 -0.12 -2.91 -11.19
CA ILE A 87 0.74 -2.68 -10.04
C ILE A 87 0.05 -3.19 -8.80
N ARG A 88 0.82 -3.82 -7.92
CA ARG A 88 0.32 -4.20 -6.60
C ARG A 88 1.11 -3.44 -5.54
N VAL A 89 0.40 -2.91 -4.58
CA VAL A 89 0.99 -2.21 -3.45
C VAL A 89 0.53 -2.88 -2.16
N GLU A 90 1.44 -3.01 -1.21
CA GLU A 90 1.14 -3.54 0.12
C GLU A 90 1.70 -2.61 1.17
N VAL A 91 0.91 -2.33 2.17
CA VAL A 91 1.35 -1.60 3.35
C VAL A 91 1.19 -2.56 4.52
N ILE A 92 2.30 -2.87 5.17
CA ILE A 92 2.34 -3.87 6.22
C ILE A 92 2.68 -3.20 7.53
N ASP A 93 1.78 -3.38 8.50
CA ASP A 93 1.96 -2.88 9.85
C ASP A 93 2.12 -4.09 10.75
N ARG A 94 3.30 -4.27 11.30
CA ARG A 94 3.61 -5.43 12.10
C ARG A 94 3.26 -5.26 13.56
N GLY A 95 2.62 -4.16 13.88
CA GLY A 95 2.16 -3.98 15.23
C GLY A 95 1.06 -4.96 15.56
N SER A 96 0.97 -5.31 16.82
CA SER A 96 0.03 -6.33 17.26
C SER A 96 -1.37 -5.80 17.49
N GLY A 97 -1.55 -4.51 17.45
CA GLY A 97 -2.80 -3.94 17.93
C GLY A 97 -3.82 -3.59 16.89
N PHE A 98 -3.43 -3.58 15.65
CA PHE A 98 -4.38 -3.19 14.64
C PHE A 98 -5.23 -4.38 14.28
N SER A 99 -6.45 -4.32 14.69
CA SER A 99 -7.38 -5.33 14.31
C SER A 99 -8.06 -4.84 13.06
N ALA A 100 -7.89 -5.58 12.00
CA ALA A 100 -8.66 -5.35 10.80
C ALA A 100 -10.06 -5.86 11.09
N THR A 101 -10.71 -5.26 12.05
CA THR A 101 -12.04 -5.68 12.37
C THR A 101 -12.91 -5.46 11.16
N PRO A 102 -13.85 -6.36 10.96
CA PRO A 102 -14.87 -6.12 9.98
C PRO A 102 -15.46 -4.75 10.28
N ARG A 103 -15.62 -3.99 9.28
CA ARG A 103 -16.18 -2.68 9.43
C ARG A 103 -17.39 -2.66 10.31
N ASP A 104 -17.38 -1.71 11.19
CA ASP A 104 -18.59 -1.34 11.88
C ASP A 104 -19.53 -0.76 10.81
N PRO A 105 -20.67 -1.36 10.57
CA PRO A 105 -21.57 -0.86 9.52
C PRO A 105 -22.11 0.54 9.82
N THR A 106 -21.95 1.03 11.04
CA THR A 106 -22.38 2.36 11.38
C THR A 106 -21.32 3.40 11.10
N ARG A 107 -20.13 2.99 10.66
CA ARG A 107 -19.06 3.90 10.34
C ARG A 107 -18.74 3.85 8.87
N PRO A 108 -18.42 5.00 8.28
CA PRO A 108 -17.87 4.95 6.93
C PRO A 108 -16.61 4.12 6.98
N LEU A 109 -16.41 3.38 5.96
CA LEU A 109 -15.34 2.42 5.81
C LEU A 109 -14.10 2.80 6.58
N GLY A 110 -13.93 2.16 7.70
CA GLY A 110 -12.76 2.10 8.55
C GLY A 110 -11.79 3.23 8.53
N GLY A 111 -12.20 4.38 8.31
CA GLY A 111 -11.32 5.46 8.07
C GLY A 111 -11.34 5.72 6.59
N PHE A 112 -10.77 6.76 6.22
CA PHE A 112 -10.95 7.32 4.91
C PHE A 112 -10.18 6.59 3.83
N GLY A 113 -9.05 6.00 4.19
CA GLY A 113 -8.19 5.35 3.22
C GLY A 113 -8.85 4.16 2.56
N LEU A 114 -9.53 3.35 3.34
CA LEU A 114 -10.17 2.17 2.77
C LEU A 114 -11.34 2.53 1.86
N TYR A 115 -12.02 3.61 2.16
CA TYR A 115 -13.06 4.08 1.28
C TYR A 115 -12.52 4.43 -0.11
N LEU A 116 -11.42 5.17 -0.15
CA LEU A 116 -10.81 5.55 -1.41
C LEU A 116 -10.24 4.35 -2.14
N VAL A 117 -9.63 3.43 -1.40
CA VAL A 117 -9.10 2.21 -1.99
C VAL A 117 -10.24 1.41 -2.64
N ASP A 118 -11.35 1.28 -1.93
CA ASP A 118 -12.50 0.56 -2.47
C ASP A 118 -13.03 1.21 -3.74
N LYS A 119 -13.01 2.53 -3.79
CA LYS A 119 -13.54 3.25 -4.94
C LYS A 119 -12.60 3.24 -6.14
N GLN A 120 -11.31 3.25 -5.91
CA GLN A 120 -10.35 3.50 -6.97
C GLN A 120 -9.44 2.34 -7.32
N ALA A 121 -9.27 1.38 -6.43
CA ALA A 121 -8.45 0.22 -6.73
C ALA A 121 -9.22 -0.77 -7.59
N THR A 122 -8.50 -1.49 -8.42
CA THR A 122 -9.11 -2.56 -9.20
C THR A 122 -9.49 -3.72 -8.30
N ARG A 123 -8.61 -4.05 -7.36
CA ARG A 123 -8.86 -5.05 -6.32
C ARG A 123 -8.12 -4.63 -5.07
N TRP A 124 -8.59 -5.08 -3.91
CA TRP A 124 -7.88 -4.81 -2.66
C TRP A 124 -8.31 -5.82 -1.61
N GLY A 125 -7.54 -5.88 -0.55
CA GLY A 125 -7.86 -6.76 0.56
C GLY A 125 -7.05 -6.45 1.79
N VAL A 126 -7.37 -7.14 2.87
CA VAL A 126 -6.70 -7.00 4.15
C VAL A 126 -6.40 -8.40 4.70
N ASP A 127 -5.16 -8.60 5.12
CA ASP A 127 -4.74 -9.82 5.79
C ASP A 127 -4.28 -9.47 7.19
N SER A 128 -4.60 -10.30 8.15
CA SER A 128 -4.28 -10.04 9.56
C SER A 128 -3.38 -11.08 10.19
N GLN A 129 -2.49 -11.68 9.43
CA GLN A 129 -1.52 -12.62 9.98
C GLN A 129 -0.24 -11.86 10.29
N ASP A 130 0.26 -11.99 11.51
CA ASP A 130 1.50 -11.34 11.93
C ASP A 130 1.47 -9.83 11.71
N GLY A 131 0.40 -9.20 12.15
CA GLY A 131 0.18 -7.79 11.92
C GLY A 131 -0.90 -7.60 10.88
N THR A 132 -0.94 -6.44 10.29
CA THR A 132 -1.95 -6.13 9.30
C THR A 132 -1.29 -5.78 7.98
N ARG A 133 -1.74 -6.42 6.93
CA ARG A 133 -1.32 -6.11 5.57
C ARG A 133 -2.55 -5.64 4.80
N VAL A 134 -2.49 -4.42 4.30
CA VAL A 134 -3.51 -3.91 3.39
C VAL A 134 -2.86 -3.80 2.03
N TRP A 135 -3.53 -4.32 1.04
CA TRP A 135 -2.97 -4.31 -0.32
C TRP A 135 -4.02 -3.87 -1.32
N PHE A 136 -3.55 -3.34 -2.42
CA PHE A 136 -4.42 -3.04 -3.55
C PHE A 136 -3.68 -3.26 -4.86
N GLU A 137 -4.45 -3.41 -5.91
CA GLU A 137 -3.93 -3.54 -7.26
C GLU A 137 -4.61 -2.51 -8.14
N LEU A 138 -3.81 -1.86 -8.95
CA LEU A 138 -4.31 -0.97 -9.99
C LEU A 138 -3.95 -1.59 -11.32
N VAL A 139 -4.97 -1.75 -12.15
CA VAL A 139 -4.75 -2.22 -13.51
C VAL A 139 -5.14 -1.08 -14.42
N GLY A 140 -4.16 -0.55 -15.12
CA GLY A 140 -4.43 0.54 -16.04
C GLY A 140 -5.19 0.06 -17.25
N PRO A 141 -5.70 0.99 -18.05
CA PRO A 141 -6.36 0.60 -19.29
C PRO A 141 -5.38 -0.17 -20.15
N ALA A 142 -5.88 -1.17 -20.84
CA ALA A 142 -5.05 -1.93 -21.73
C ALA A 142 -4.43 -0.97 -22.73
N SER A 143 -3.10 -0.92 -22.73
CA SER A 143 -2.45 -0.09 -23.72
C SER A 143 -2.37 -0.90 -24.98
N ASP A 144 -2.82 -0.35 -26.00
CA ASP A 144 -2.77 -1.02 -27.29
C ASP A 144 -1.42 -0.85 -27.92
#